data_2605f80a30d8f47308182d34455de0e9
#
_entry.id   2605f80a30d8f47308182d34455de0e9
#
_cell.length_a   1.000
_cell.length_b   1.000
_cell.length_c   1.000
_cell.angle_alpha   90.00
_cell.angle_beta   90.00
_cell.angle_gamma   90.00
#
_symmetry.space_group_name_H-M   'P 1'
#
loop_
_entity.id
_entity.type
_entity.pdbx_description
1 polymer ?
#
loop_
_entity_poly.entity_id
_entity_poly.type
_entity_poly.pdbx_seq_one_letter_code
_entity_poly.pdbx_strand_id
1 'polypeptide(L)' 'FTECQEEVTAKIETNLRTEPSTRSDDTVVAKLIHGETVVRTGIGSNGWSRVEYNGQTLYAVSSYLMIPEE' A
#
# COMPACT_ATOMS: atom_id res chain seq x y z
N PHE A 1 -0.04 12.99 -4.98
CA PHE A 1 0.27 12.30 -3.71
C PHE A 1 0.99 13.26 -2.76
N THR A 2 0.61 13.21 -1.51
CA THR A 2 1.32 13.92 -0.45
C THR A 2 2.48 13.05 0.01
N GLU A 3 3.69 13.59 -0.03
CA GLU A 3 4.87 12.84 0.38
C GLU A 3 4.85 12.54 1.87
N CYS A 4 5.24 11.32 2.22
CA CYS A 4 5.40 10.90 3.61
C CYS A 4 6.42 9.78 3.67
N GLN A 5 6.79 9.37 4.87
CA GLN A 5 7.62 8.20 5.07
C GLN A 5 7.20 7.57 6.38
N GLU A 6 6.45 6.48 6.30
CA GLU A 6 5.98 5.80 7.51
C GLU A 6 5.80 4.33 7.21
N GLU A 7 6.02 3.52 8.23
CA GLU A 7 5.84 2.08 8.13
C GLU A 7 4.37 1.76 8.35
N VAL A 8 3.80 0.95 7.46
CA VAL A 8 2.40 0.52 7.54
C VAL A 8 2.28 -0.97 7.31
N THR A 9 1.20 -1.54 7.82
CA THR A 9 0.84 -2.93 7.59
C THR A 9 -0.61 -2.97 7.11
N ALA A 10 -1.06 -4.11 6.59
CA ALA A 10 -2.46 -4.29 6.23
C ALA A 10 -3.29 -4.54 7.49
N LYS A 11 -4.53 -4.05 7.53
CA LYS A 11 -5.46 -4.34 8.62
C LYS A 11 -5.78 -5.82 8.71
N ILE A 12 -6.03 -6.44 7.56
CA ILE A 12 -6.19 -7.89 7.40
C ILE A 12 -5.27 -8.32 6.27
N GLU A 13 -5.63 -7.97 5.04
CA GLU A 13 -4.79 -8.15 3.87
C GLU A 13 -5.20 -7.16 2.80
N THR A 14 -4.28 -6.83 1.91
CA THR A 14 -4.57 -5.96 0.77
C THR A 14 -3.67 -6.34 -0.40
N ASN A 15 -4.14 -6.05 -1.60
CA ASN A 15 -3.35 -6.26 -2.81
C ASN A 15 -2.46 -5.06 -3.06
N LEU A 16 -1.21 -5.33 -3.45
CA LEU A 16 -0.27 -4.31 -3.88
C LEU A 16 -0.26 -4.29 -5.40
N ARG A 17 -0.53 -3.13 -5.97
CA ARG A 17 -0.76 -2.96 -7.41
C ARG A 17 0.28 -2.02 -8.01
N THR A 18 0.54 -2.19 -9.29
CA THR A 18 1.46 -1.30 -10.01
C THR A 18 0.82 0.04 -10.35
N GLU A 19 -0.51 0.15 -10.23
CA GLU A 19 -1.26 1.37 -10.49
C GLU A 19 -2.27 1.61 -9.37
N PRO A 20 -2.54 2.87 -9.03
CA PRO A 20 -3.54 3.19 -8.00
C PRO A 20 -4.96 3.09 -8.58
N SER A 21 -5.34 1.90 -9.01
CA SER A 21 -6.61 1.64 -9.67
C SER A 21 -7.04 0.20 -9.46
N THR A 22 -8.34 -0.02 -9.37
CA THR A 22 -8.94 -1.35 -9.29
C THR A 22 -9.51 -1.81 -10.63
N ARG A 23 -9.20 -1.10 -11.72
CA ARG A 23 -9.74 -1.40 -13.05
C ARG A 23 -9.41 -2.80 -13.54
N SER A 24 -8.24 -3.31 -13.17
CA SER A 24 -7.76 -4.59 -13.66
C SER A 24 -7.02 -5.32 -12.57
N ASP A 25 -7.25 -6.62 -12.46
CA ASP A 25 -6.50 -7.47 -11.54
C ASP A 25 -5.09 -7.75 -12.05
N ASP A 26 -4.80 -7.43 -13.31
CA ASP A 26 -3.48 -7.61 -13.90
C ASP A 26 -2.42 -6.73 -13.26
N THR A 27 -2.83 -5.68 -12.56
CA THR A 27 -1.91 -4.78 -11.87
C THR A 27 -1.47 -5.30 -10.49
N VAL A 28 -2.12 -6.35 -9.99
CA VAL A 28 -1.76 -6.94 -8.70
C VAL A 28 -0.49 -7.77 -8.85
N VAL A 29 0.57 -7.39 -8.16
CA VAL A 29 1.86 -8.09 -8.23
C VAL A 29 2.26 -8.71 -6.90
N ALA A 30 1.62 -8.32 -5.80
CA ALA A 30 1.93 -8.83 -4.48
C ALA A 30 0.72 -8.66 -3.55
N LYS A 31 0.79 -9.26 -2.39
CA LYS A 31 -0.23 -9.11 -1.36
C LYS A 31 0.46 -8.80 -0.03
N LEU A 32 -0.09 -7.85 0.69
CA LEU A 32 0.38 -7.48 2.02
C LEU A 32 -0.61 -8.05 3.04
N ILE A 33 -0.10 -8.82 3.99
CA ILE A 33 -0.91 -9.41 5.05
C ILE A 33 -0.64 -8.69 6.37
N HIS A 34 -1.55 -8.84 7.32
CA HIS A 34 -1.40 -8.25 8.64
C HIS A 34 -0.11 -8.77 9.30
N GLY A 35 0.70 -7.86 9.81
CA GLY A 35 1.98 -8.19 10.41
C GLY A 35 3.18 -7.96 9.49
N GLU A 36 2.97 -8.00 8.17
CA GLU A 36 4.00 -7.60 7.22
C GLU A 36 3.97 -6.09 7.05
N THR A 37 5.13 -5.46 6.96
CA THR A 37 5.22 -4.02 6.87
C THR A 37 5.90 -3.57 5.58
N VAL A 38 5.45 -2.42 5.08
CA VAL A 38 6.08 -1.73 3.96
C VAL A 38 6.19 -0.25 4.32
N VAL A 39 7.04 0.47 3.61
CA VAL A 39 7.17 1.92 3.82
C VAL A 39 6.19 2.62 2.89
N ARG A 40 5.26 3.39 3.47
CA ARG A 40 4.37 4.25 2.69
C ARG A 40 5.11 5.54 2.38
N THR A 41 5.22 5.87 1.10
CA THR A 41 5.98 7.04 0.63
C THR A 41 5.09 8.15 0.11
N GLY A 42 3.79 7.93 0.02
CA GLY A 42 2.85 8.96 -0.39
C GLY A 42 1.41 8.58 -0.11
N ILE A 43 0.58 9.57 0.11
CA ILE A 43 -0.86 9.41 0.33
C ILE A 43 -1.57 10.20 -0.74
N GLY A 44 -2.40 9.52 -1.53
CA GLY A 44 -3.19 10.17 -2.57
C GLY A 44 -4.51 10.70 -2.05
N SER A 45 -5.02 11.74 -2.69
CA SER A 45 -6.33 12.32 -2.33
C SER A 45 -7.49 11.43 -2.75
N ASN A 46 -7.23 10.41 -3.56
CA ASN A 46 -8.24 9.50 -4.10
C ASN A 46 -8.38 8.21 -3.27
N GLY A 47 -7.81 8.17 -2.07
CA GLY A 47 -7.90 7.00 -1.19
C GLY A 47 -6.84 5.94 -1.43
N TRP A 48 -5.81 6.24 -2.21
CA TRP A 48 -4.71 5.32 -2.48
C TRP A 48 -3.45 5.77 -1.76
N SER A 49 -2.62 4.80 -1.38
CA SER A 49 -1.29 5.04 -0.81
C SER A 49 -0.24 4.47 -1.74
N ARG A 50 0.88 5.18 -1.84
CA ARG A 50 2.07 4.70 -2.56
C ARG A 50 2.99 4.06 -1.53
N VAL A 51 3.45 2.84 -1.80
CA VAL A 51 4.31 2.09 -0.90
C VAL A 51 5.52 1.55 -1.64
N GLU A 52 6.58 1.29 -0.89
CA GLU A 52 7.78 0.62 -1.39
C GLU A 52 7.76 -0.84 -0.93
N TYR A 53 7.92 -1.77 -1.87
CA TYR A 53 7.92 -3.19 -1.59
C TYR A 53 9.01 -3.86 -2.41
N ASN A 54 10.02 -4.43 -1.74
CA ASN A 54 11.16 -5.10 -2.39
C ASN A 54 11.81 -4.27 -3.50
N GLY A 55 11.95 -2.95 -3.26
CA GLY A 55 12.55 -2.06 -4.23
C GLY A 55 11.62 -1.61 -5.35
N GLN A 56 10.34 -1.97 -5.28
CA GLN A 56 9.33 -1.56 -6.25
C GLN A 56 8.38 -0.56 -5.63
N THR A 57 7.92 0.39 -6.45
CA THR A 57 6.86 1.31 -6.04
C THR A 57 5.52 0.68 -6.40
N LEU A 58 4.70 0.42 -5.39
CA LEU A 58 3.38 -0.18 -5.57
C LEU A 58 2.33 0.68 -4.88
N TYR A 59 1.07 0.33 -5.10
CA TYR A 59 -0.06 1.11 -4.59
C TYR A 59 -1.05 0.20 -3.87
N ALA A 60 -1.63 0.73 -2.79
CA ALA A 60 -2.63 0.02 -2.02
C ALA A 60 -3.72 0.98 -1.57
N VAL A 61 -4.91 0.46 -1.32
CA VAL A 61 -6.03 1.27 -0.82
C VAL A 61 -5.72 1.70 0.61
N SER A 62 -5.74 3.00 0.86
CA SER A 62 -5.35 3.57 2.16
C SER A 62 -6.19 3.04 3.32
N SER A 63 -7.48 2.79 3.08
CA SER A 63 -8.39 2.31 4.14
C SER A 63 -8.07 0.88 4.60
N TYR A 64 -7.28 0.14 3.84
CA TYR A 64 -6.86 -1.22 4.22
C TYR A 64 -5.51 -1.24 4.91
N LEU A 65 -4.90 -0.09 5.10
CA LEU A 65 -3.60 0.04 5.75
C LEU A 65 -3.74 0.62 7.15
N MET A 66 -2.80 0.30 8.01
CA MET A 66 -2.77 0.84 9.37
C MET A 66 -1.31 0.99 9.82
N ILE A 67 -1.10 1.85 10.80
CA ILE A 67 0.20 1.98 11.44
C ILE A 67 0.35 0.79 12.39
N PRO A 68 1.43 0.00 12.28
CA PRO A 68 1.62 -1.14 13.18
C PRO A 68 1.71 -0.69 14.63
N GLU A 69 1.07 -1.44 15.51
CA GLU A 69 1.18 -1.22 16.95
C GLU A 69 2.18 -2.23 17.51
N GLU A 70 2.97 -1.77 18.48
CA GLU A 70 3.92 -2.62 19.18
C GLU A 70 3.27 -3.38 20.33
#